data_783d3f957a74cec68be1ee5b4b0a3863
#
_entry.id   783d3f957a74cec68be1ee5b4b0a3863
#
_cell.length_a   1.000
_cell.length_b   1.000
_cell.length_c   1.000
_cell.angle_alpha   90.00
_cell.angle_beta   90.00
_cell.angle_gamma   90.00
#
_symmetry.space_group_name_H-M   'P 1'
#
loop_
_entity.id
_entity.type
_entity.pdbx_description
1 polymer ?
#
loop_
_entity_poly.entity_id
_entity_poly.type
_entity_poly.pdbx_seq_one_letter_code
_entity_poly.pdbx_strand_id
1 'polypeptide(L)'
;MTKTYLFTSESVTEGHPDKIADQVSDAILDEILKQDPYGRVACETCVNTGLAVLIGEVSTTANIDFQQIVRNTINEIGYNDPNKGYSGDHISVLVGLDKQSPDIALGVDNSLETKEQKEDKEVGAGDQGLMFGFATNETPTYMPLPIYLSHKLAKQLANVRKNGTLKYFGPDGKVQVTVEYDVNHKVKRIDTIVVSTQHDENVSQEQIHKDIKKYVIEPCLDKNLLDENTKYLINPTGRFVIGGPVGDAGLTGRKIIVDTYGGFSRHGGGAFSGKDATKVDRSGAYMARYIAKNIVASGICDKVEVQLAYAIGVANPVSIFIETFGTSKVDEGEIVKAIKENFKLTPNGIIETLDLRKPVFKQTAAYGHFGRNEFSWEKTDKVDIFRRLLK
;
A
#
# COMPACT_ATOMS: atom_id res chain seq x y z
N MET A 1 -14.44 9.83 -34.61
CA MET A 1 -14.54 9.48 -33.20
C MET A 1 -13.14 9.61 -32.60
N THR A 2 -12.97 10.47 -31.62
CA THR A 2 -11.71 10.55 -30.85
C THR A 2 -11.52 9.21 -30.15
N LYS A 3 -10.40 8.52 -30.42
CA LYS A 3 -10.09 7.26 -29.77
C LYS A 3 -9.93 7.53 -28.26
N THR A 4 -10.67 6.80 -27.43
CA THR A 4 -10.55 6.81 -25.98
C THR A 4 -10.30 5.39 -25.49
N TYR A 5 -9.81 5.24 -24.24
CA TYR A 5 -9.68 3.93 -23.59
C TYR A 5 -10.12 4.03 -22.13
N LEU A 6 -10.50 2.90 -21.57
CA LEU A 6 -10.90 2.79 -20.18
C LEU A 6 -9.78 2.14 -19.37
N PHE A 7 -9.53 2.67 -18.17
CA PHE A 7 -8.62 2.07 -17.20
C PHE A 7 -9.29 1.97 -15.84
N THR A 8 -9.09 0.84 -15.16
CA THR A 8 -9.78 0.51 -13.92
C THR A 8 -8.78 0.20 -12.82
N SER A 9 -9.04 0.75 -11.63
CA SER A 9 -8.36 0.33 -10.39
C SER A 9 -9.39 -0.01 -9.32
N GLU A 10 -9.00 -0.84 -8.36
CA GLU A 10 -9.83 -1.21 -7.22
C GLU A 10 -9.17 -0.86 -5.90
N SER A 11 -9.96 -0.77 -4.85
CA SER A 11 -9.52 -0.71 -3.46
C SER A 11 -10.51 -1.46 -2.57
N VAL A 12 -10.08 -1.76 -1.37
CA VAL A 12 -10.91 -2.45 -0.38
C VAL A 12 -10.89 -1.70 0.95
N THR A 13 -11.90 -1.92 1.78
CA THR A 13 -11.93 -1.36 3.12
C THR A 13 -10.95 -2.07 4.05
N GLU A 14 -10.66 -1.46 5.19
CA GLU A 14 -9.86 -2.05 6.26
C GLU A 14 -10.40 -3.38 6.80
N GLY A 15 -11.70 -3.65 6.61
CA GLY A 15 -12.37 -4.87 7.04
C GLY A 15 -12.36 -6.01 6.01
N HIS A 16 -11.78 -5.79 4.83
CA HIS A 16 -11.54 -6.89 3.88
C HIS A 16 -10.57 -7.91 4.49
N PRO A 17 -10.78 -9.24 4.33
CA PRO A 17 -9.95 -10.26 4.99
C PRO A 17 -8.45 -10.11 4.76
N ASP A 18 -8.00 -9.87 3.53
CA ASP A 18 -6.58 -9.64 3.24
C ASP A 18 -6.05 -8.39 3.94
N LYS A 19 -6.86 -7.33 4.05
CA LYS A 19 -6.45 -6.10 4.75
C LYS A 19 -6.49 -6.22 6.26
N ILE A 20 -7.31 -7.09 6.84
CA ILE A 20 -7.20 -7.47 8.25
C ILE A 20 -5.84 -8.11 8.50
N ALA A 21 -5.44 -9.06 7.64
CA ALA A 21 -4.16 -9.75 7.74
C ALA A 21 -2.97 -8.77 7.66
N ASP A 22 -3.00 -7.86 6.68
CA ASP A 22 -1.98 -6.81 6.53
C ASP A 22 -1.89 -5.91 7.77
N GLN A 23 -3.03 -5.47 8.30
CA GLN A 23 -3.08 -4.59 9.49
C GLN A 23 -2.58 -5.29 10.75
N VAL A 24 -2.87 -6.58 10.92
CA VAL A 24 -2.37 -7.39 12.04
C VAL A 24 -0.86 -7.52 11.94
N SER A 25 -0.33 -7.89 10.78
CA SER A 25 1.11 -8.04 10.55
C SER A 25 1.87 -6.74 10.80
N ASP A 26 1.36 -5.60 10.34
CA ASP A 26 1.98 -4.30 10.57
C ASP A 26 1.75 -3.77 12.02
N ALA A 27 0.68 -4.15 12.69
CA ALA A 27 0.49 -3.83 14.11
C ALA A 27 1.53 -4.54 14.99
N ILE A 28 1.87 -5.78 14.67
CA ILE A 28 2.94 -6.53 15.33
C ILE A 28 4.30 -5.87 15.07
N LEU A 29 4.59 -5.52 13.83
CA LEU A 29 5.81 -4.80 13.46
C LEU A 29 5.94 -3.49 14.25
N ASP A 30 4.90 -2.67 14.28
CA ASP A 30 4.92 -1.38 14.98
C ASP A 30 5.13 -1.56 16.50
N GLU A 31 4.51 -2.58 17.11
CA GLU A 31 4.70 -2.83 18.54
C GLU A 31 6.14 -3.28 18.87
N ILE A 32 6.75 -4.08 17.98
CA ILE A 32 8.15 -4.45 18.10
C ILE A 32 9.03 -3.20 17.97
N LEU A 33 8.83 -2.37 16.95
CA LEU A 33 9.66 -1.18 16.69
C LEU A 33 9.57 -0.12 17.81
N LYS A 34 8.47 -0.04 18.54
CA LYS A 34 8.34 0.83 19.72
C LYS A 34 9.31 0.45 20.84
N GLN A 35 9.61 -0.85 21.03
CA GLN A 35 10.46 -1.38 22.08
C GLN A 35 11.87 -1.70 21.59
N ASP A 36 11.98 -2.12 20.32
CA ASP A 36 13.24 -2.53 19.67
C ASP A 36 13.27 -2.00 18.23
N PRO A 37 13.79 -0.78 17.99
CA PRO A 37 13.88 -0.19 16.65
C PRO A 37 14.74 -0.97 15.65
N TYR A 38 15.53 -1.93 16.14
CA TYR A 38 16.39 -2.80 15.32
C TYR A 38 15.86 -4.23 15.17
N GLY A 39 14.68 -4.50 15.69
CA GLY A 39 14.00 -5.79 15.56
C GLY A 39 13.86 -6.21 14.09
N ARG A 40 14.08 -7.48 13.82
CA ARG A 40 13.91 -8.10 12.50
C ARG A 40 12.58 -8.82 12.47
N VAL A 41 11.73 -8.46 11.50
CA VAL A 41 10.36 -8.95 11.42
C VAL A 41 10.04 -9.33 9.98
N ALA A 42 9.56 -10.55 9.82
CA ALA A 42 8.88 -11.05 8.65
C ALA A 42 7.67 -11.84 9.17
N CYS A 43 6.55 -11.16 9.41
CA CYS A 43 5.36 -11.73 10.03
C CYS A 43 4.20 -11.71 9.03
N GLU A 44 3.73 -12.88 8.67
CA GLU A 44 2.55 -13.06 7.83
C GLU A 44 1.37 -13.52 8.70
N THR A 45 0.20 -13.07 8.34
CA THR A 45 -1.06 -13.39 9.02
C THR A 45 -2.01 -14.06 8.06
N CYS A 46 -2.64 -15.13 8.50
CA CYS A 46 -3.79 -15.75 7.85
C CYS A 46 -5.02 -15.58 8.74
N VAL A 47 -6.15 -15.17 8.17
CA VAL A 47 -7.43 -15.08 8.87
C VAL A 47 -8.48 -15.90 8.15
N ASN A 48 -9.32 -16.58 8.93
CA ASN A 48 -10.45 -17.35 8.43
C ASN A 48 -11.52 -17.42 9.53
N THR A 49 -12.66 -18.07 9.27
CA THR A 49 -13.75 -18.22 10.24
C THR A 49 -13.22 -18.68 11.61
N GLY A 50 -13.37 -17.83 12.62
CA GLY A 50 -12.97 -18.13 14.00
C GLY A 50 -11.48 -18.27 14.28
N LEU A 51 -10.60 -17.91 13.34
CA LEU A 51 -9.17 -18.17 13.42
C LEU A 51 -8.33 -17.01 12.90
N ALA A 52 -7.21 -16.75 13.60
CA ALA A 52 -6.06 -16.00 13.08
C ALA A 52 -4.78 -16.79 13.35
N VAL A 53 -3.91 -16.89 12.36
CA VAL A 53 -2.62 -17.58 12.44
C VAL A 53 -1.51 -16.61 12.08
N LEU A 54 -0.49 -16.52 12.93
CA LEU A 54 0.75 -15.78 12.67
C LEU A 54 1.84 -16.79 12.32
N ILE A 55 2.54 -16.57 11.22
CA ILE A 55 3.66 -17.36 10.76
C ILE A 55 4.80 -16.45 10.30
N GLY A 56 6.01 -16.98 10.27
CA GLY A 56 7.19 -16.26 9.80
C GLY A 56 8.30 -16.19 10.84
N GLU A 57 9.17 -15.18 10.75
CA GLU A 57 10.35 -15.04 11.58
C GLU A 57 10.40 -13.69 12.27
N VAL A 58 10.69 -13.72 13.57
CA VAL A 58 10.85 -12.53 14.42
C VAL A 58 12.10 -12.70 15.28
N SER A 59 13.04 -11.75 15.16
CA SER A 59 14.21 -11.65 16.03
C SER A 59 14.21 -10.27 16.69
N THR A 60 13.89 -10.24 17.99
CA THR A 60 13.75 -8.98 18.75
C THR A 60 14.05 -9.18 20.23
N THR A 61 14.39 -8.09 20.90
CA THR A 61 14.47 -7.99 22.37
C THR A 61 13.16 -7.52 23.00
N ALA A 62 12.17 -7.12 22.19
CA ALA A 62 10.88 -6.66 22.67
C ALA A 62 10.07 -7.80 23.32
N ASN A 63 9.26 -7.44 24.32
CA ASN A 63 8.31 -8.36 24.94
C ASN A 63 6.91 -8.12 24.35
N ILE A 64 6.43 -9.05 23.55
CA ILE A 64 5.24 -8.88 22.71
C ILE A 64 4.13 -9.85 23.13
N ASP A 65 2.95 -9.31 23.42
CA ASP A 65 1.71 -10.09 23.50
C ASP A 65 1.05 -10.15 22.11
N PHE A 66 1.48 -11.09 21.31
CA PHE A 66 0.99 -11.28 19.94
C PHE A 66 -0.53 -11.48 19.89
N GLN A 67 -1.09 -12.26 20.82
CA GLN A 67 -2.53 -12.54 20.82
C GLN A 67 -3.34 -11.28 21.10
N GLN A 68 -2.89 -10.47 22.06
CA GLN A 68 -3.60 -9.22 22.38
C GLN A 68 -3.56 -8.22 21.22
N ILE A 69 -2.42 -8.11 20.51
CA ILE A 69 -2.30 -7.23 19.33
C ILE A 69 -3.26 -7.66 18.22
N VAL A 70 -3.36 -8.97 17.94
CA VAL A 70 -4.31 -9.52 16.95
C VAL A 70 -5.73 -9.13 17.32
N ARG A 71 -6.15 -9.41 18.55
CA ARG A 71 -7.51 -9.13 19.05
C ARG A 71 -7.86 -7.66 18.98
N ASN A 72 -6.96 -6.80 19.47
CA ASN A 72 -7.15 -5.35 19.45
C ASN A 72 -7.30 -4.83 18.01
N THR A 73 -6.45 -5.27 17.10
CA THR A 73 -6.49 -4.84 15.70
C THR A 73 -7.81 -5.22 15.03
N ILE A 74 -8.27 -6.45 15.21
CA ILE A 74 -9.52 -6.93 14.64
C ILE A 74 -10.72 -6.17 15.23
N ASN A 75 -10.74 -5.92 16.53
CA ASN A 75 -11.79 -5.14 17.19
C ASN A 75 -11.81 -3.67 16.74
N GLU A 76 -10.66 -3.02 16.59
CA GLU A 76 -10.53 -1.63 16.08
C GLU A 76 -11.05 -1.48 14.64
N ILE A 77 -10.88 -2.50 13.80
CA ILE A 77 -11.44 -2.55 12.45
C ILE A 77 -12.97 -2.54 12.50
N GLY A 78 -13.56 -3.15 13.54
CA GLY A 78 -15.01 -3.21 13.76
C GLY A 78 -15.59 -4.62 13.79
N TYR A 79 -14.75 -5.64 13.89
CA TYR A 79 -15.16 -7.01 14.16
C TYR A 79 -15.15 -7.25 15.68
N ASN A 80 -16.13 -6.68 16.37
CA ASN A 80 -16.28 -6.70 17.83
C ASN A 80 -17.64 -7.22 18.29
N ASP A 81 -18.49 -7.72 17.38
CA ASP A 81 -19.78 -8.32 17.69
C ASP A 81 -19.74 -9.84 17.38
N PRO A 82 -19.75 -10.70 18.41
CA PRO A 82 -19.70 -12.15 18.23
C PRO A 82 -20.92 -12.72 17.47
N ASN A 83 -22.06 -12.02 17.50
CA ASN A 83 -23.26 -12.45 16.78
C ASN A 83 -23.12 -12.30 15.25
N LYS A 84 -22.13 -11.53 14.78
CA LYS A 84 -21.81 -11.36 13.37
C LYS A 84 -20.80 -12.40 12.84
N GLY A 85 -20.44 -13.40 13.66
CA GLY A 85 -19.68 -14.58 13.25
C GLY A 85 -18.15 -14.40 13.29
N TYR A 86 -17.63 -13.17 13.47
CA TYR A 86 -16.20 -12.88 13.62
C TYR A 86 -16.00 -11.75 14.64
N SER A 87 -15.18 -11.99 15.65
CA SER A 87 -14.90 -11.02 16.70
C SER A 87 -13.51 -11.25 17.27
N GLY A 88 -12.72 -10.21 17.40
CA GLY A 88 -11.38 -10.29 17.96
C GLY A 88 -11.31 -10.98 19.32
N ASP A 89 -12.34 -10.84 20.15
CA ASP A 89 -12.38 -11.43 21.48
C ASP A 89 -12.65 -12.95 21.46
N HIS A 90 -13.27 -13.48 20.39
CA HIS A 90 -13.80 -14.83 20.35
C HIS A 90 -13.09 -15.76 19.35
N ILE A 91 -12.15 -15.25 18.56
CA ILE A 91 -11.36 -16.08 17.63
C ILE A 91 -10.25 -16.84 18.35
N SER A 92 -9.81 -17.95 17.78
CA SER A 92 -8.57 -18.61 18.13
C SER A 92 -7.39 -17.87 17.50
N VAL A 93 -6.32 -17.65 18.25
CA VAL A 93 -5.07 -17.05 17.75
C VAL A 93 -3.95 -18.06 17.92
N LEU A 94 -3.37 -18.51 16.81
CA LEU A 94 -2.21 -19.39 16.77
C LEU A 94 -0.97 -18.59 16.40
N VAL A 95 0.12 -18.82 17.13
CA VAL A 95 1.41 -18.14 16.92
C VAL A 95 2.46 -19.18 16.58
N GLY A 96 2.89 -19.19 15.32
CA GLY A 96 3.96 -20.02 14.76
C GLY A 96 5.08 -19.14 14.23
N LEU A 97 5.67 -18.30 15.10
CA LEU A 97 6.77 -17.40 14.75
C LEU A 97 8.09 -18.00 15.26
N ASP A 98 9.04 -18.17 14.35
CA ASP A 98 10.39 -18.67 14.62
C ASP A 98 11.42 -17.54 14.68
N LYS A 99 12.67 -17.86 15.02
CA LYS A 99 13.81 -16.96 14.87
C LYS A 99 14.34 -17.03 13.43
N GLN A 100 14.85 -15.91 12.91
CA GLN A 100 15.49 -15.86 11.59
C GLN A 100 16.66 -16.88 11.50
N SER A 101 16.77 -17.55 10.35
CA SER A 101 17.87 -18.47 10.03
C SER A 101 19.23 -17.78 10.18
N PRO A 102 20.21 -18.44 10.86
CA PRO A 102 21.57 -17.93 10.96
C PRO A 102 22.25 -17.73 9.60
N ASP A 103 21.93 -18.55 8.61
CA ASP A 103 22.52 -18.47 7.26
C ASP A 103 22.08 -17.22 6.53
N ILE A 104 20.80 -16.81 6.69
CA ILE A 104 20.29 -15.56 6.15
C ILE A 104 20.96 -14.37 6.86
N ALA A 105 21.09 -14.42 8.18
CA ALA A 105 21.73 -13.38 8.99
C ALA A 105 23.17 -13.09 8.53
N LEU A 106 23.95 -14.14 8.22
CA LEU A 106 25.33 -14.00 7.72
C LEU A 106 25.46 -13.20 6.42
N GLY A 107 24.46 -13.31 5.52
CA GLY A 107 24.42 -12.57 4.27
C GLY A 107 23.96 -11.12 4.40
N VAL A 108 23.12 -10.87 5.41
CA VAL A 108 22.43 -9.57 5.61
C VAL A 108 23.23 -8.64 6.53
N ASP A 109 23.84 -9.17 7.62
CA ASP A 109 24.51 -8.35 8.64
C ASP A 109 25.82 -7.71 8.17
N ASN A 110 26.46 -8.26 7.15
CA ASN A 110 27.64 -7.67 6.49
C ASN A 110 27.53 -7.87 4.98
N SER A 111 27.40 -6.78 4.23
CA SER A 111 27.32 -6.81 2.78
C SER A 111 28.60 -7.34 2.12
N LEU A 112 28.50 -7.70 0.84
CA LEU A 112 29.64 -8.11 0.04
C LEU A 112 30.69 -6.99 -0.02
N GLU A 113 30.28 -5.74 -0.19
CA GLU A 113 31.12 -4.56 -0.23
C GLU A 113 31.90 -4.38 1.09
N THR A 114 31.26 -4.60 2.24
CA THR A 114 31.93 -4.57 3.54
C THR A 114 32.97 -5.69 3.66
N LYS A 115 32.62 -6.93 3.22
CA LYS A 115 33.54 -8.09 3.25
C LYS A 115 34.76 -7.88 2.37
N GLU A 116 34.61 -7.17 1.25
CA GLU A 116 35.68 -6.82 0.34
C GLU A 116 36.45 -5.54 0.76
N GLN A 117 36.12 -4.93 1.92
CA GLN A 117 36.71 -3.72 2.45
C GLN A 117 36.61 -2.51 1.49
N LYS A 118 35.60 -2.47 0.66
CA LYS A 118 35.35 -1.39 -0.30
C LYS A 118 34.54 -0.24 0.30
N GLU A 119 33.76 -0.52 1.33
CA GLU A 119 32.90 0.46 2.00
C GLU A 119 32.90 0.23 3.53
N ASP A 120 32.52 1.27 4.29
CA ASP A 120 32.25 1.16 5.73
C ASP A 120 31.10 0.16 5.97
N LYS A 121 30.93 -0.27 7.22
CA LYS A 121 29.97 -1.32 7.62
C LYS A 121 28.55 -1.06 7.09
N GLU A 122 28.23 -1.69 5.96
CA GLU A 122 26.90 -1.66 5.30
C GLU A 122 26.18 -3.00 5.44
N VAL A 123 24.86 -2.91 5.57
CA VAL A 123 23.96 -4.07 5.56
C VAL A 123 23.65 -4.44 4.12
N GLY A 124 23.78 -5.70 3.75
CA GLY A 124 23.37 -6.20 2.45
C GLY A 124 21.84 -6.29 2.35
N ALA A 125 21.32 -6.27 1.12
CA ALA A 125 19.91 -6.53 0.90
C ALA A 125 19.53 -7.93 1.43
N GLY A 126 18.38 -8.01 2.12
CA GLY A 126 17.92 -9.26 2.75
C GLY A 126 17.47 -10.33 1.76
N ASP A 127 17.20 -9.94 0.53
CA ASP A 127 16.82 -10.81 -0.58
C ASP A 127 17.19 -10.17 -1.90
N GLN A 128 17.17 -10.96 -2.98
CA GLN A 128 17.10 -10.44 -4.33
C GLN A 128 15.70 -9.90 -4.62
N GLY A 129 15.59 -8.93 -5.54
CA GLY A 129 14.28 -8.45 -5.96
C GLY A 129 14.34 -7.21 -6.81
N LEU A 130 13.18 -6.86 -7.36
CA LEU A 130 12.99 -5.62 -8.10
C LEU A 130 11.79 -4.86 -7.52
N MET A 131 11.94 -3.55 -7.34
CA MET A 131 10.96 -2.68 -6.73
C MET A 131 10.64 -1.54 -7.67
N PHE A 132 9.37 -1.16 -7.73
CA PHE A 132 8.90 -0.09 -8.59
C PHE A 132 8.34 1.08 -7.80
N GLY A 133 8.68 2.29 -8.26
CA GLY A 133 8.04 3.54 -7.88
C GLY A 133 7.37 4.16 -9.10
N PHE A 134 6.25 4.82 -8.88
CA PHE A 134 5.53 5.52 -9.93
C PHE A 134 4.99 6.86 -9.43
N ALA A 135 4.91 7.83 -10.30
CA ALA A 135 4.22 9.09 -10.08
C ALA A 135 3.66 9.63 -11.39
N THR A 136 2.54 10.35 -11.30
CA THR A 136 1.90 11.07 -12.41
C THR A 136 1.30 12.37 -11.90
N ASN A 137 1.20 13.39 -12.75
CA ASN A 137 0.62 14.68 -12.40
C ASN A 137 -0.92 14.73 -12.45
N GLU A 138 -1.59 13.57 -12.51
CA GLU A 138 -3.05 13.45 -12.61
C GLU A 138 -3.80 13.90 -11.35
N THR A 139 -3.18 13.77 -10.18
CA THR A 139 -3.79 14.11 -8.89
C THR A 139 -2.85 14.94 -8.02
N PRO A 140 -3.37 15.67 -7.02
CA PRO A 140 -2.55 16.47 -6.10
C PRO A 140 -1.51 15.67 -5.32
N THR A 141 -1.71 14.36 -5.19
CA THR A 141 -0.79 13.45 -4.50
C THR A 141 0.16 12.73 -5.44
N TYR A 142 0.13 13.06 -6.73
CA TYR A 142 0.94 12.39 -7.78
C TYR A 142 0.65 10.90 -7.93
N MET A 143 -0.60 10.50 -7.65
CA MET A 143 -1.11 9.14 -7.87
C MET A 143 -1.98 9.08 -9.12
N PRO A 144 -2.09 7.91 -9.79
CA PRO A 144 -3.07 7.70 -10.84
C PRO A 144 -4.49 7.90 -10.32
N LEU A 145 -5.34 8.54 -11.13
CA LEU A 145 -6.69 8.92 -10.70
C LEU A 145 -7.57 7.73 -10.29
N PRO A 146 -7.60 6.59 -11.01
CA PRO A 146 -8.49 5.48 -10.64
C PRO A 146 -8.21 4.91 -9.26
N ILE A 147 -6.92 4.67 -8.92
CA ILE A 147 -6.55 4.15 -7.58
C ILE A 147 -6.74 5.21 -6.50
N TYR A 148 -6.42 6.46 -6.79
CA TYR A 148 -6.65 7.58 -5.86
C TYR A 148 -8.13 7.67 -5.46
N LEU A 149 -9.04 7.61 -6.42
CA LEU A 149 -10.48 7.66 -6.17
C LEU A 149 -10.99 6.38 -5.49
N SER A 150 -10.47 5.21 -5.87
CA SER A 150 -10.83 3.94 -5.24
C SER A 150 -10.49 3.93 -3.75
N HIS A 151 -9.29 4.41 -3.37
CA HIS A 151 -8.91 4.55 -1.97
C HIS A 151 -9.80 5.56 -1.23
N LYS A 152 -10.09 6.69 -1.85
CA LYS A 152 -10.93 7.74 -1.27
C LYS A 152 -12.34 7.22 -0.96
N LEU A 153 -12.94 6.48 -1.89
CA LEU A 153 -14.25 5.87 -1.71
C LEU A 153 -14.24 4.75 -0.66
N ALA A 154 -13.25 3.86 -0.69
CA ALA A 154 -13.11 2.79 0.29
C ALA A 154 -12.92 3.33 1.72
N LYS A 155 -12.10 4.37 1.88
CA LYS A 155 -11.93 5.06 3.16
C LYS A 155 -13.22 5.73 3.64
N GLN A 156 -13.99 6.34 2.72
CA GLN A 156 -15.26 6.96 3.05
C GLN A 156 -16.32 5.94 3.49
N LEU A 157 -16.37 4.73 2.90
CA LEU A 157 -17.22 3.64 3.39
C LEU A 157 -16.93 3.32 4.86
N ALA A 158 -15.65 3.19 5.24
CA ALA A 158 -15.28 2.96 6.63
C ALA A 158 -15.63 4.17 7.53
N ASN A 159 -15.42 5.39 7.06
CA ASN A 159 -15.72 6.61 7.81
C ASN A 159 -17.21 6.72 8.17
N VAL A 160 -18.12 6.52 7.19
CA VAL A 160 -19.58 6.64 7.45
C VAL A 160 -20.10 5.54 8.36
N ARG A 161 -19.45 4.37 8.38
CA ARG A 161 -19.72 3.30 9.34
C ARG A 161 -19.23 3.69 10.75
N LYS A 162 -17.94 4.04 10.87
CA LYS A 162 -17.28 4.32 12.16
C LYS A 162 -17.84 5.55 12.87
N ASN A 163 -18.22 6.59 12.15
CA ASN A 163 -18.81 7.79 12.73
C ASN A 163 -20.32 7.66 13.03
N GLY A 164 -20.92 6.51 12.71
CA GLY A 164 -22.32 6.20 12.99
C GLY A 164 -23.33 6.80 12.01
N THR A 165 -22.91 7.40 10.90
CA THR A 165 -23.82 7.90 9.85
C THR A 165 -24.60 6.75 9.22
N LEU A 166 -23.92 5.64 8.88
CA LEU A 166 -24.52 4.43 8.31
C LEU A 166 -24.16 3.22 9.19
N LYS A 167 -24.83 3.11 10.34
CA LYS A 167 -24.57 2.08 11.37
C LYS A 167 -24.81 0.65 10.90
N TYR A 168 -25.60 0.46 9.85
CA TYR A 168 -25.93 -0.84 9.30
C TYR A 168 -24.89 -1.38 8.31
N PHE A 169 -23.83 -0.62 8.00
CA PHE A 169 -22.71 -1.16 7.24
C PHE A 169 -21.82 -2.05 8.10
N GLY A 170 -21.40 -3.18 7.51
CA GLY A 170 -20.34 -4.01 8.06
C GLY A 170 -18.93 -3.47 7.69
N PRO A 171 -17.88 -4.08 8.27
CA PRO A 171 -16.52 -3.63 8.02
C PRO A 171 -15.99 -3.94 6.61
N ASP A 172 -16.49 -5.02 5.97
CA ASP A 172 -16.01 -5.48 4.67
C ASP A 172 -16.62 -4.71 3.51
N GLY A 173 -15.81 -4.38 2.54
CA GLY A 173 -16.25 -3.68 1.33
C GLY A 173 -15.17 -3.57 0.26
N LYS A 174 -15.63 -3.43 -0.98
CA LYS A 174 -14.77 -3.27 -2.18
C LYS A 174 -15.26 -2.10 -3.02
N VAL A 175 -14.33 -1.42 -3.64
CA VAL A 175 -14.61 -0.31 -4.55
C VAL A 175 -13.77 -0.48 -5.80
N GLN A 176 -14.35 -0.14 -6.96
CA GLN A 176 -13.65 -0.11 -8.23
C GLN A 176 -14.06 1.14 -8.98
N VAL A 177 -13.10 1.84 -9.57
CA VAL A 177 -13.33 3.05 -10.38
C VAL A 177 -12.71 2.85 -11.75
N THR A 178 -13.52 3.03 -12.78
CA THR A 178 -13.12 3.03 -14.19
C THR A 178 -13.13 4.46 -14.71
N VAL A 179 -11.98 4.91 -15.21
CA VAL A 179 -11.78 6.26 -15.79
C VAL A 179 -11.59 6.14 -17.29
N GLU A 180 -12.22 7.04 -18.03
CA GLU A 180 -12.01 7.21 -19.46
C GLU A 180 -10.91 8.23 -19.72
N TYR A 181 -9.93 7.81 -20.54
CA TYR A 181 -8.80 8.62 -20.99
C TYR A 181 -8.85 8.87 -22.50
N ASP A 182 -8.32 9.99 -22.96
CA ASP A 182 -8.07 10.23 -24.36
C ASP A 182 -6.74 9.57 -24.84
N VAL A 183 -6.44 9.70 -26.12
CA VAL A 183 -5.20 9.15 -26.72
C VAL A 183 -3.91 9.77 -26.18
N ASN A 184 -3.99 10.93 -25.55
CA ASN A 184 -2.87 11.63 -24.91
C ASN A 184 -2.78 11.32 -23.42
N HIS A 185 -3.51 10.29 -22.97
CA HIS A 185 -3.58 9.87 -21.57
C HIS A 185 -4.12 10.97 -20.62
N LYS A 186 -4.98 11.86 -21.11
CA LYS A 186 -5.67 12.85 -20.27
C LYS A 186 -7.02 12.31 -19.82
N VAL A 187 -7.33 12.52 -18.56
CA VAL A 187 -8.62 12.15 -17.96
C VAL A 187 -9.76 12.89 -18.67
N LYS A 188 -10.81 12.17 -19.03
CA LYS A 188 -12.05 12.72 -19.60
C LYS A 188 -13.19 12.67 -18.61
N ARG A 189 -13.51 11.50 -18.09
CA ARG A 189 -14.66 11.28 -17.20
C ARG A 189 -14.49 9.98 -16.40
N ILE A 190 -15.33 9.82 -15.40
CA ILE A 190 -15.49 8.54 -14.71
C ILE A 190 -16.58 7.75 -15.45
N ASP A 191 -16.23 6.59 -15.99
CA ASP A 191 -17.18 5.74 -16.71
C ASP A 191 -18.02 4.88 -15.77
N THR A 192 -17.38 4.18 -14.82
CA THR A 192 -18.08 3.23 -13.95
C THR A 192 -17.54 3.30 -12.53
N ILE A 193 -18.44 3.27 -11.57
CA ILE A 193 -18.15 3.17 -10.14
C ILE A 193 -18.85 1.92 -9.62
N VAL A 194 -18.06 0.98 -9.08
CA VAL A 194 -18.57 -0.22 -8.40
C VAL A 194 -18.34 -0.05 -6.90
N VAL A 195 -19.35 -0.27 -6.10
CA VAL A 195 -19.26 -0.29 -4.63
C VAL A 195 -19.98 -1.52 -4.12
N SER A 196 -19.26 -2.39 -3.43
CA SER A 196 -19.83 -3.52 -2.69
C SER A 196 -19.53 -3.31 -1.21
N THR A 197 -20.55 -3.28 -0.37
CA THR A 197 -20.41 -3.08 1.08
C THR A 197 -21.24 -4.08 1.85
N GLN A 198 -20.63 -4.65 2.88
CA GLN A 198 -21.33 -5.48 3.85
C GLN A 198 -22.40 -4.66 4.58
N HIS A 199 -23.56 -5.26 4.83
CA HIS A 199 -24.69 -4.59 5.45
C HIS A 199 -25.53 -5.52 6.32
N ASP A 200 -26.31 -4.96 7.22
CA ASP A 200 -27.28 -5.72 8.01
C ASP A 200 -28.42 -6.27 7.13
N GLU A 201 -28.96 -7.41 7.49
CA GLU A 201 -29.95 -8.18 6.69
C GLU A 201 -31.24 -7.39 6.41
N ASN A 202 -31.67 -6.58 7.35
CA ASN A 202 -32.97 -5.91 7.31
C ASN A 202 -32.99 -4.58 6.54
N VAL A 203 -31.91 -4.23 5.81
CA VAL A 203 -31.82 -3.01 5.03
C VAL A 203 -32.07 -3.28 3.56
N SER A 204 -32.98 -2.49 2.95
CA SER A 204 -33.31 -2.66 1.53
C SER A 204 -32.16 -2.20 0.62
N GLN A 205 -32.03 -2.84 -0.55
CA GLN A 205 -31.04 -2.42 -1.55
C GLN A 205 -31.29 -0.99 -2.05
N GLU A 206 -32.53 -0.57 -2.14
CA GLU A 206 -32.89 0.81 -2.51
C GLU A 206 -32.30 1.83 -1.52
N GLN A 207 -32.43 1.55 -0.20
CA GLN A 207 -31.84 2.39 0.83
C GLN A 207 -30.30 2.42 0.73
N ILE A 208 -29.67 1.26 0.54
CA ILE A 208 -28.22 1.15 0.38
C ILE A 208 -27.74 1.97 -0.82
N HIS A 209 -28.41 1.84 -1.97
CA HIS A 209 -28.07 2.59 -3.19
C HIS A 209 -28.15 4.11 -2.97
N LYS A 210 -29.24 4.58 -2.34
CA LYS A 210 -29.43 5.99 -2.03
C LYS A 210 -28.34 6.52 -1.09
N ASP A 211 -28.06 5.78 -0.04
CA ASP A 211 -27.10 6.19 0.99
C ASP A 211 -25.65 6.17 0.49
N ILE A 212 -25.26 5.17 -0.30
CA ILE A 212 -23.93 5.14 -0.92
C ILE A 212 -23.73 6.33 -1.86
N LYS A 213 -24.71 6.65 -2.71
CA LYS A 213 -24.61 7.83 -3.58
C LYS A 213 -24.42 9.10 -2.75
N LYS A 214 -25.26 9.32 -1.74
CA LYS A 214 -25.29 10.54 -0.96
C LYS A 214 -24.10 10.71 -0.02
N TYR A 215 -23.72 9.64 0.70
CA TYR A 215 -22.74 9.75 1.80
C TYR A 215 -21.34 9.23 1.45
N VAL A 216 -21.21 8.49 0.35
CA VAL A 216 -19.92 7.93 -0.06
C VAL A 216 -19.44 8.52 -1.38
N ILE A 217 -20.28 8.50 -2.44
CA ILE A 217 -19.84 8.90 -3.79
C ILE A 217 -19.79 10.44 -3.90
N GLU A 218 -20.89 11.14 -3.61
CA GLU A 218 -20.98 12.59 -3.78
C GLU A 218 -19.93 13.39 -3.00
N PRO A 219 -19.55 13.04 -1.75
CA PRO A 219 -18.52 13.77 -1.03
C PRO A 219 -17.09 13.50 -1.53
N CYS A 220 -16.90 12.42 -2.28
CA CYS A 220 -15.58 11.96 -2.70
C CYS A 220 -15.19 12.36 -4.10
N LEU A 221 -16.15 12.51 -5.01
CA LEU A 221 -15.89 12.68 -6.43
C LEU A 221 -16.15 14.10 -6.90
N ASP A 222 -15.31 14.57 -7.84
CA ASP A 222 -15.58 15.82 -8.56
C ASP A 222 -16.75 15.60 -9.50
N LYS A 223 -17.79 16.41 -9.36
CA LYS A 223 -18.99 16.37 -10.20
C LYS A 223 -18.69 16.62 -11.68
N ASN A 224 -17.62 17.34 -12.00
CA ASN A 224 -17.21 17.60 -13.38
C ASN A 224 -16.67 16.34 -14.09
N LEU A 225 -16.31 15.31 -13.34
CA LEU A 225 -15.89 14.01 -13.89
C LEU A 225 -17.05 13.02 -14.05
N LEU A 226 -18.26 13.40 -13.62
CA LEU A 226 -19.48 12.58 -13.70
C LEU A 226 -20.42 13.15 -14.76
N ASP A 227 -21.07 12.28 -15.52
CA ASP A 227 -22.08 12.65 -16.50
C ASP A 227 -23.26 11.67 -16.50
N GLU A 228 -24.22 11.86 -17.38
CA GLU A 228 -25.42 11.02 -17.54
C GLU A 228 -25.10 9.56 -17.93
N ASN A 229 -23.91 9.32 -18.50
CA ASN A 229 -23.46 8.00 -18.93
C ASN A 229 -22.63 7.29 -17.85
N THR A 230 -22.36 7.94 -16.72
CA THR A 230 -21.63 7.33 -15.59
C THR A 230 -22.46 6.22 -14.97
N LYS A 231 -21.91 5.01 -14.93
CA LYS A 231 -22.57 3.82 -14.39
C LYS A 231 -22.27 3.65 -12.90
N TYR A 232 -23.31 3.34 -12.14
CA TYR A 232 -23.23 3.07 -10.70
C TYR A 232 -23.67 1.63 -10.45
N LEU A 233 -22.73 0.76 -10.07
CA LEU A 233 -22.95 -0.64 -9.72
C LEU A 233 -22.79 -0.80 -8.21
N ILE A 234 -23.89 -0.69 -7.48
CA ILE A 234 -23.90 -0.74 -6.01
C ILE A 234 -24.49 -2.07 -5.59
N ASN A 235 -23.73 -2.87 -4.81
CA ASN A 235 -24.08 -4.23 -4.41
C ASN A 235 -24.72 -5.03 -5.56
N PRO A 236 -24.06 -5.19 -6.71
CA PRO A 236 -24.69 -5.78 -7.90
C PRO A 236 -25.14 -7.22 -7.71
N THR A 237 -24.66 -7.94 -6.70
CA THR A 237 -25.11 -9.26 -6.29
C THR A 237 -26.40 -9.25 -5.43
N GLY A 238 -26.84 -8.05 -5.01
CA GLY A 238 -28.06 -7.80 -4.25
C GLY A 238 -27.93 -8.01 -2.73
N ARG A 239 -27.12 -8.94 -2.24
CA ARG A 239 -27.00 -9.25 -0.80
C ARG A 239 -25.51 -9.42 -0.42
N PHE A 240 -25.07 -8.68 0.60
CA PHE A 240 -23.73 -8.80 1.16
C PHE A 240 -23.80 -8.68 2.70
N VAL A 241 -24.42 -9.68 3.34
CA VAL A 241 -24.58 -9.75 4.80
C VAL A 241 -23.43 -10.51 5.45
N ILE A 242 -23.06 -11.66 4.87
CA ILE A 242 -21.88 -12.43 5.30
C ILE A 242 -20.66 -11.84 4.62
N GLY A 243 -19.72 -11.33 5.41
CA GLY A 243 -18.48 -10.72 4.93
C GLY A 243 -17.34 -10.93 5.92
N GLY A 244 -16.19 -10.35 5.61
CA GLY A 244 -14.96 -10.54 6.38
C GLY A 244 -14.48 -11.99 6.36
N PRO A 245 -13.70 -12.43 7.37
CA PRO A 245 -13.12 -13.78 7.41
C PRO A 245 -14.13 -14.92 7.46
N VAL A 246 -15.40 -14.64 7.74
CA VAL A 246 -16.48 -15.63 7.66
C VAL A 246 -16.87 -15.91 6.20
N GLY A 247 -16.77 -14.90 5.34
CA GLY A 247 -17.12 -15.00 3.93
C GLY A 247 -15.97 -15.49 3.06
N ASP A 248 -14.75 -15.09 3.36
CA ASP A 248 -13.53 -15.43 2.60
C ASP A 248 -12.29 -15.34 3.48
N ALA A 249 -11.29 -16.19 3.23
CA ALA A 249 -10.04 -16.17 3.95
C ALA A 249 -9.18 -14.97 3.53
N GLY A 250 -8.37 -14.45 4.45
CA GLY A 250 -7.41 -13.39 4.19
C GLY A 250 -5.97 -13.80 4.50
N LEU A 251 -5.03 -13.27 3.72
CA LEU A 251 -3.60 -13.43 3.95
C LEU A 251 -2.87 -12.10 3.73
N THR A 252 -1.79 -11.90 4.50
CA THR A 252 -0.85 -10.80 4.30
C THR A 252 -0.28 -10.84 2.88
N GLY A 253 -0.25 -9.66 2.21
CA GLY A 253 0.40 -9.53 0.91
C GLY A 253 -0.42 -9.99 -0.29
N ARG A 254 -1.74 -10.15 -0.16
CA ARG A 254 -2.64 -10.50 -1.28
C ARG A 254 -3.33 -9.32 -1.94
N LYS A 255 -3.01 -8.09 -1.53
CA LYS A 255 -3.56 -6.85 -2.10
C LYS A 255 -2.46 -5.90 -2.58
N ILE A 256 -1.37 -6.46 -3.12
CA ILE A 256 -0.16 -5.71 -3.48
C ILE A 256 -0.39 -4.64 -4.56
N ILE A 257 -1.34 -4.83 -5.45
CA ILE A 257 -1.70 -3.85 -6.48
C ILE A 257 -2.57 -2.73 -5.89
N VAL A 258 -3.47 -3.06 -4.96
CA VAL A 258 -4.22 -2.08 -4.15
C VAL A 258 -3.27 -1.24 -3.28
N ASP A 259 -2.26 -1.88 -2.70
CA ASP A 259 -1.25 -1.22 -1.86
C ASP A 259 -0.38 -0.22 -2.62
N THR A 260 -0.26 -0.36 -3.94
CA THR A 260 0.64 0.43 -4.77
C THR A 260 -0.10 1.36 -5.74
N TYR A 261 -0.16 1.06 -7.02
CA TYR A 261 -0.59 2.01 -8.06
C TYR A 261 -1.83 1.57 -8.84
N GLY A 262 -2.56 0.54 -8.36
CA GLY A 262 -3.81 0.08 -8.98
C GLY A 262 -3.64 -0.43 -10.41
N GLY A 263 -2.46 -0.92 -10.77
CA GLY A 263 -2.16 -1.47 -12.09
C GLY A 263 -1.52 -0.49 -13.09
N PHE A 264 -1.33 0.78 -12.72
CA PHE A 264 -0.67 1.77 -13.58
C PHE A 264 0.84 1.55 -13.74
N SER A 265 1.49 0.97 -12.75
CA SER A 265 2.91 0.64 -12.74
C SER A 265 3.11 -0.86 -12.74
N ARG A 266 4.27 -1.29 -13.20
CA ARG A 266 4.78 -2.64 -12.93
C ARG A 266 4.88 -2.87 -11.43
N HIS A 267 4.97 -4.13 -11.03
CA HIS A 267 5.15 -4.53 -9.64
C HIS A 267 6.19 -5.65 -9.55
N GLY A 268 7.08 -5.59 -8.56
CA GLY A 268 8.12 -6.60 -8.38
C GLY A 268 7.65 -7.89 -7.71
N GLY A 269 6.42 -7.93 -7.20
CA GLY A 269 5.83 -9.08 -6.53
C GLY A 269 5.99 -9.10 -5.01
N GLY A 270 6.88 -8.29 -4.43
CA GLY A 270 7.12 -8.23 -2.99
C GLY A 270 5.96 -7.56 -2.23
N ALA A 271 5.44 -8.23 -1.21
CA ALA A 271 4.49 -7.65 -0.27
C ALA A 271 5.20 -6.74 0.74
N PHE A 272 4.47 -5.75 1.30
CA PHE A 272 5.03 -4.78 2.25
C PHE A 272 4.72 -5.13 3.70
N SER A 273 3.45 -5.37 4.02
CA SER A 273 2.99 -5.54 5.40
C SER A 273 3.70 -6.70 6.10
N GLY A 274 4.01 -6.53 7.38
CA GLY A 274 4.70 -7.50 8.20
C GLY A 274 6.22 -7.53 8.04
N LYS A 275 6.80 -6.75 7.13
CA LYS A 275 8.24 -6.69 6.88
C LYS A 275 8.85 -5.43 7.48
N ASP A 276 9.91 -5.57 8.29
CA ASP A 276 10.70 -4.42 8.75
C ASP A 276 11.51 -3.81 7.59
N ALA A 277 12.02 -2.59 7.79
CA ALA A 277 12.63 -1.78 6.73
C ALA A 277 13.96 -2.35 6.17
N THR A 278 14.54 -3.39 6.75
CA THR A 278 15.71 -4.08 6.18
C THR A 278 15.34 -4.95 4.97
N LYS A 279 14.07 -5.27 4.81
CA LYS A 279 13.53 -5.96 3.64
C LYS A 279 13.31 -4.96 2.52
N VAL A 280 14.14 -5.06 1.47
CA VAL A 280 14.13 -4.12 0.33
C VAL A 280 12.83 -4.16 -0.46
N ASP A 281 12.06 -5.24 -0.41
CA ASP A 281 10.71 -5.30 -0.98
C ASP A 281 9.86 -4.10 -0.53
N ARG A 282 9.97 -3.73 0.74
CA ARG A 282 9.26 -2.59 1.32
C ARG A 282 10.06 -1.30 1.19
N SER A 283 11.26 -1.23 1.74
CA SER A 283 12.06 -0.02 1.80
C SER A 283 12.50 0.47 0.41
N GLY A 284 12.87 -0.44 -0.48
CA GLY A 284 13.21 -0.13 -1.88
C GLY A 284 12.03 0.42 -2.67
N ALA A 285 10.83 -0.14 -2.48
CA ALA A 285 9.61 0.38 -3.11
C ALA A 285 9.24 1.78 -2.59
N TYR A 286 9.41 2.04 -1.30
CA TYR A 286 9.20 3.37 -0.72
C TYR A 286 10.20 4.40 -1.24
N MET A 287 11.48 4.02 -1.37
CA MET A 287 12.50 4.89 -1.97
C MET A 287 12.23 5.13 -3.45
N ALA A 288 11.84 4.12 -4.21
CA ALA A 288 11.48 4.26 -5.62
C ALA A 288 10.28 5.23 -5.79
N ARG A 289 9.27 5.15 -4.90
CA ARG A 289 8.15 6.11 -4.85
C ARG A 289 8.63 7.53 -4.52
N TYR A 290 9.49 7.68 -3.53
CA TYR A 290 10.04 8.98 -3.14
C TYR A 290 10.78 9.66 -4.31
N ILE A 291 11.61 8.90 -5.03
CA ILE A 291 12.31 9.36 -6.22
C ILE A 291 11.30 9.76 -7.31
N ALA A 292 10.37 8.87 -7.67
CA ALA A 292 9.39 9.11 -8.72
C ALA A 292 8.56 10.37 -8.45
N LYS A 293 8.11 10.56 -7.21
CA LYS A 293 7.32 11.73 -6.82
C LYS A 293 8.11 13.03 -6.96
N ASN A 294 9.37 13.06 -6.54
CA ASN A 294 10.24 14.22 -6.68
C ASN A 294 10.56 14.55 -8.16
N ILE A 295 10.71 13.53 -9.02
CA ILE A 295 10.89 13.71 -10.45
C ILE A 295 9.68 14.43 -11.07
N VAL A 296 8.47 13.91 -10.88
CA VAL A 296 7.24 14.51 -11.46
C VAL A 296 6.97 15.89 -10.84
N ALA A 297 7.14 16.05 -9.52
CA ALA A 297 6.96 17.33 -8.83
C ALA A 297 7.95 18.42 -9.29
N SER A 298 9.09 18.05 -9.87
CA SER A 298 10.04 19.00 -10.47
C SER A 298 9.56 19.62 -11.78
N GLY A 299 8.59 18.94 -12.44
CA GLY A 299 8.04 19.36 -13.74
C GLY A 299 8.88 18.91 -14.95
N ILE A 300 9.89 18.05 -14.77
CA ILE A 300 10.69 17.54 -15.90
C ILE A 300 9.95 16.49 -16.74
N CYS A 301 8.94 15.84 -16.19
CA CYS A 301 8.04 14.91 -16.90
C CYS A 301 6.64 14.93 -16.27
N ASP A 302 5.64 14.43 -17.01
CA ASP A 302 4.26 14.31 -16.53
C ASP A 302 4.04 13.01 -15.72
N LYS A 303 4.79 11.98 -16.04
CA LYS A 303 4.75 10.67 -15.35
C LYS A 303 6.09 9.96 -15.45
N VAL A 304 6.39 9.14 -14.46
CA VAL A 304 7.61 8.34 -14.41
C VAL A 304 7.39 7.03 -13.66
N GLU A 305 8.04 5.98 -14.15
CA GLU A 305 8.26 4.73 -13.44
C GLU A 305 9.75 4.59 -13.13
N VAL A 306 10.07 4.22 -11.88
CA VAL A 306 11.44 4.00 -11.38
C VAL A 306 11.54 2.55 -10.94
N GLN A 307 12.53 1.82 -11.46
CA GLN A 307 12.87 0.48 -10.94
C GLN A 307 14.20 0.55 -10.18
N LEU A 308 14.21 -0.07 -9.00
CA LEU A 308 15.42 -0.43 -8.27
C LEU A 308 15.49 -1.95 -8.18
N ALA A 309 16.66 -2.54 -8.42
CA ALA A 309 16.86 -3.98 -8.28
C ALA A 309 18.04 -4.28 -7.36
N TYR A 310 17.88 -5.30 -6.52
CA TYR A 310 18.89 -5.70 -5.52
C TYR A 310 19.24 -7.19 -5.68
N ALA A 311 20.45 -7.55 -5.27
CA ALA A 311 20.88 -8.93 -5.08
C ALA A 311 21.06 -9.19 -3.57
N ILE A 312 20.76 -10.41 -3.13
CA ILE A 312 20.92 -10.79 -1.72
C ILE A 312 22.37 -10.57 -1.26
N GLY A 313 22.54 -9.97 -0.09
CA GLY A 313 23.85 -9.71 0.49
C GLY A 313 24.65 -8.58 -0.16
N VAL A 314 24.11 -7.89 -1.18
CA VAL A 314 24.71 -6.71 -1.81
C VAL A 314 24.02 -5.45 -1.35
N ALA A 315 24.79 -4.43 -0.96
CA ALA A 315 24.21 -3.19 -0.43
C ALA A 315 23.70 -2.27 -1.53
N ASN A 316 24.47 -2.08 -2.59
CA ASN A 316 24.10 -1.19 -3.68
C ASN A 316 23.13 -1.85 -4.67
N PRO A 317 22.17 -1.12 -5.26
CA PRO A 317 21.30 -1.68 -6.28
C PRO A 317 22.11 -2.13 -7.50
N VAL A 318 21.80 -3.33 -8.02
CA VAL A 318 22.43 -3.86 -9.24
C VAL A 318 21.97 -3.15 -10.50
N SER A 319 20.78 -2.53 -10.48
CA SER A 319 20.30 -1.70 -11.58
C SER A 319 19.34 -0.60 -11.08
N ILE A 320 19.34 0.51 -11.84
CA ILE A 320 18.36 1.61 -11.74
C ILE A 320 17.83 1.82 -13.15
N PHE A 321 16.51 1.77 -13.32
CA PHE A 321 15.85 2.00 -14.61
C PHE A 321 14.78 3.08 -14.45
N ILE A 322 14.65 3.93 -15.47
CA ILE A 322 13.66 5.00 -15.56
C ILE A 322 12.88 4.83 -16.86
N GLU A 323 11.58 5.03 -16.80
CA GLU A 323 10.68 5.13 -17.94
C GLU A 323 9.78 6.34 -17.76
N THR A 324 9.88 7.32 -18.63
CA THR A 324 9.09 8.57 -18.58
C THR A 324 7.92 8.58 -19.57
N PHE A 325 7.71 7.48 -20.27
CA PHE A 325 6.62 7.32 -21.24
C PHE A 325 6.59 8.42 -22.32
N GLY A 326 7.76 8.89 -22.71
CA GLY A 326 7.92 9.96 -23.71
C GLY A 326 7.48 11.36 -23.23
N THR A 327 7.27 11.55 -21.91
CA THR A 327 6.86 12.86 -21.35
C THR A 327 8.01 13.69 -20.80
N SER A 328 9.24 13.16 -20.80
CA SER A 328 10.41 13.86 -20.28
C SER A 328 10.83 15.02 -21.18
N LYS A 329 11.27 16.09 -20.52
CA LYS A 329 11.90 17.27 -21.15
C LYS A 329 13.43 17.20 -21.15
N VAL A 330 14.00 16.16 -20.55
CA VAL A 330 15.44 15.93 -20.41
C VAL A 330 15.75 14.47 -20.73
N ASP A 331 17.02 14.16 -20.99
CA ASP A 331 17.45 12.78 -21.23
C ASP A 331 17.30 11.93 -19.96
N GLU A 332 16.78 10.71 -20.09
CA GLU A 332 16.56 9.80 -18.96
C GLU A 332 17.87 9.36 -18.31
N GLY A 333 18.98 9.30 -19.06
CA GLY A 333 20.31 9.02 -18.53
C GLY A 333 20.79 10.10 -17.55
N GLU A 334 20.48 11.38 -17.81
CA GLU A 334 20.76 12.46 -16.87
C GLU A 334 19.92 12.35 -15.59
N ILE A 335 18.67 11.88 -15.68
CA ILE A 335 17.85 11.60 -14.50
C ILE A 335 18.48 10.47 -13.68
N VAL A 336 18.89 9.37 -14.31
CA VAL A 336 19.54 8.22 -13.63
C VAL A 336 20.84 8.66 -12.95
N LYS A 337 21.65 9.51 -13.62
CA LYS A 337 22.87 10.08 -13.06
C LYS A 337 22.56 10.90 -11.80
N ALA A 338 21.58 11.80 -11.89
CA ALA A 338 21.16 12.62 -10.75
C ALA A 338 20.67 11.78 -9.57
N ILE A 339 19.97 10.66 -9.82
CA ILE A 339 19.55 9.71 -8.77
C ILE A 339 20.79 9.11 -8.09
N LYS A 340 21.76 8.59 -8.84
CA LYS A 340 22.97 7.95 -8.31
C LYS A 340 23.82 8.91 -7.45
N GLU A 341 23.86 10.18 -7.83
CA GLU A 341 24.67 11.20 -7.15
C GLU A 341 24.00 11.76 -5.87
N ASN A 342 22.67 11.69 -5.76
CA ASN A 342 21.94 12.44 -4.73
C ASN A 342 21.09 11.59 -3.80
N PHE A 343 20.92 10.27 -4.05
CA PHE A 343 20.13 9.39 -3.23
C PHE A 343 20.97 8.24 -2.67
N LYS A 344 20.86 8.00 -1.37
CA LYS A 344 21.45 6.85 -0.71
C LYS A 344 20.56 5.64 -0.94
N LEU A 345 20.98 4.71 -1.76
CA LEU A 345 20.17 3.56 -2.20
C LEU A 345 20.54 2.25 -1.52
N THR A 346 21.51 2.23 -0.61
CA THR A 346 21.78 1.09 0.26
C THR A 346 20.63 0.89 1.26
N PRO A 347 20.36 -0.33 1.77
CA PRO A 347 19.31 -0.55 2.76
C PRO A 347 19.38 0.41 3.94
N ASN A 348 20.57 0.60 4.56
CA ASN A 348 20.76 1.56 5.63
C ASN A 348 20.49 3.00 5.17
N GLY A 349 21.00 3.38 4.01
CA GLY A 349 20.79 4.71 3.45
C GLY A 349 19.32 5.05 3.21
N ILE A 350 18.52 4.08 2.76
CA ILE A 350 17.08 4.21 2.61
C ILE A 350 16.39 4.37 3.97
N ILE A 351 16.72 3.49 4.93
CA ILE A 351 16.16 3.50 6.28
C ILE A 351 16.40 4.86 6.95
N GLU A 352 17.62 5.38 6.86
CA GLU A 352 17.98 6.70 7.42
C GLU A 352 17.26 7.84 6.70
N THR A 353 17.27 7.85 5.36
CA THR A 353 16.68 8.91 4.56
C THR A 353 15.17 9.02 4.80
N LEU A 354 14.48 7.91 4.90
CA LEU A 354 13.03 7.85 5.05
C LEU A 354 12.59 7.63 6.51
N ASP A 355 13.52 7.55 7.47
CA ASP A 355 13.23 7.39 8.91
C ASP A 355 12.34 6.17 9.21
N LEU A 356 12.68 5.01 8.63
CA LEU A 356 11.86 3.80 8.62
C LEU A 356 12.00 2.93 9.88
N ARG A 357 12.67 3.39 10.94
CA ARG A 357 12.69 2.69 12.23
C ARG A 357 11.57 3.11 13.18
N LYS A 358 10.75 4.08 12.77
CA LYS A 358 9.58 4.52 13.53
C LYS A 358 8.39 3.57 13.34
N PRO A 359 7.54 3.40 14.37
CA PRO A 359 6.33 2.58 14.28
C PRO A 359 5.23 3.31 13.52
N VAL A 360 5.31 3.32 12.19
CA VAL A 360 4.40 4.04 11.28
C VAL A 360 3.68 3.11 10.30
N PHE A 361 3.88 1.80 10.42
CA PHE A 361 3.51 0.85 9.38
C PHE A 361 2.05 0.39 9.46
N LYS A 362 1.47 0.20 10.65
CA LYS A 362 0.05 -0.19 10.79
C LYS A 362 -0.89 0.71 10.00
N GLN A 363 -0.65 2.01 10.01
CA GLN A 363 -1.49 2.95 9.26
C GLN A 363 -1.32 2.87 7.74
N THR A 364 -0.25 2.25 7.21
CA THR A 364 -0.08 2.02 5.77
C THR A 364 -0.87 0.83 5.26
N ALA A 365 -1.22 -0.10 6.13
CA ALA A 365 -1.79 -1.39 5.78
C ALA A 365 -3.22 -1.36 5.22
N ALA A 366 -3.85 -0.19 5.15
CA ALA A 366 -5.14 0.02 4.50
C ALA A 366 -5.13 1.34 3.72
N TYR A 367 -5.88 1.37 2.60
CA TYR A 367 -6.06 2.56 1.75
C TYR A 367 -4.79 3.04 1.04
N GLY A 368 -3.88 2.12 0.74
CA GLY A 368 -2.65 2.36 -0.03
C GLY A 368 -1.47 2.87 0.79
N HIS A 369 -0.27 2.47 0.37
CA HIS A 369 1.00 2.89 0.96
C HIS A 369 1.50 4.22 0.39
N PHE A 370 0.94 4.67 -0.74
CA PHE A 370 1.36 5.86 -1.48
C PHE A 370 0.25 6.89 -1.63
N GLY A 371 0.63 8.15 -1.91
CA GLY A 371 -0.30 9.25 -2.10
C GLY A 371 -0.84 9.85 -0.80
N ARG A 372 -0.15 9.67 0.31
CA ARG A 372 -0.55 10.10 1.66
C ARG A 372 0.57 10.94 2.28
N ASN A 373 0.32 12.25 2.42
CA ASN A 373 1.34 13.24 2.80
C ASN A 373 1.92 13.09 4.22
N GLU A 374 1.30 12.29 5.07
CA GLU A 374 1.80 11.98 6.41
C GLU A 374 3.05 11.10 6.42
N PHE A 375 3.38 10.44 5.31
CA PHE A 375 4.53 9.54 5.23
C PHE A 375 5.79 10.22 4.71
N SER A 376 6.95 9.81 5.22
CA SER A 376 8.25 10.38 4.87
C SER A 376 8.61 10.22 3.39
N TRP A 377 8.22 9.10 2.76
CA TRP A 377 8.44 8.81 1.34
C TRP A 377 7.52 9.57 0.38
N GLU A 378 6.61 10.37 0.92
CA GLU A 378 5.74 11.26 0.14
C GLU A 378 6.21 12.71 0.13
N LYS A 379 7.36 13.04 0.74
CA LYS A 379 7.95 14.37 0.70
C LYS A 379 8.46 14.72 -0.69
N THR A 380 8.41 16.03 -1.02
CA THR A 380 8.91 16.59 -2.28
C THR A 380 10.10 17.53 -2.07
N ASP A 381 10.94 17.21 -1.10
CA ASP A 381 12.10 18.01 -0.66
C ASP A 381 13.36 17.84 -1.53
N LYS A 382 13.32 16.97 -2.54
CA LYS A 382 14.39 16.72 -3.52
C LYS A 382 14.08 17.25 -4.92
N VAL A 383 13.01 17.99 -5.08
CA VAL A 383 12.54 18.54 -6.37
C VAL A 383 13.63 19.35 -7.09
N ASP A 384 14.42 20.14 -6.35
CA ASP A 384 15.45 21.01 -6.94
C ASP A 384 16.62 20.25 -7.58
N ILE A 385 16.86 19.00 -7.19
CA ILE A 385 17.84 18.12 -7.83
C ILE A 385 17.49 17.94 -9.32
N PHE A 386 16.24 17.60 -9.58
CA PHE A 386 15.74 17.32 -10.93
C PHE A 386 15.44 18.61 -11.71
N ARG A 387 14.95 19.65 -11.05
CA ARG A 387 14.66 20.94 -11.70
C ARG A 387 15.91 21.59 -12.32
N ARG A 388 17.09 21.35 -11.75
CA ARG A 388 18.36 21.82 -12.29
C ARG A 388 18.69 21.22 -13.65
N LEU A 389 18.14 20.07 -14.00
CA LEU A 389 18.35 19.42 -15.29
C LEU A 389 17.62 20.14 -16.44
N LEU A 390 16.67 21.03 -16.15
CA LEU A 390 15.98 21.86 -17.15
C LEU A 390 16.81 23.04 -17.66
N LYS A 391 17.97 23.31 -17.07
CA LYS A 391 18.90 24.37 -17.44
C LYS A 391 19.95 23.88 -18.42
#